data_d5ee3172f19c16f705272cb052fbcb77
#
_entry.id   d5ee3172f19c16f705272cb052fbcb77
#
_cell.length_a   1.000
_cell.length_b   1.000
_cell.length_c   1.000
_cell.angle_alpha   90.00
_cell.angle_beta   90.00
_cell.angle_gamma   90.00
#
_symmetry.space_group_name_H-M   'P 1'
#
loop_
_entity.id
_entity.type
_entity.pdbx_description
1 polymer ?
#
loop_
_entity_poly.entity_id
_entity_poly.type
_entity_poly.pdbx_seq_one_letter_code
_entity_poly.pdbx_strand_id
1 'polypeptide(L)'
;IKQFPDIYHLPEHFDKISSMEGFGEKSCMNMQAAIEKSRHVHPVNLIFALCIPLIGTDAGKKIVNAIGFDGFADRMRNATDFVDIDGIGKEKSGSILEWYANPKNSAMFEALIKELDIEKVDIKDMSEGSLNGKTFVITGDVHDFANRSEFKAYVESQGGKVTGSVSKKTDYLVNNDTESTSSKNKKAKELG
;
A
#
# COMPACT_ATOMS: atom_id res chain seq x y z
N ILE A 1 -22.42 -7.75 15.15
CA ILE A 1 -21.05 -7.66 14.62
C ILE A 1 -20.12 -7.82 15.81
N LYS A 2 -19.28 -8.84 15.80
CA LYS A 2 -18.24 -9.09 16.81
C LYS A 2 -16.84 -8.92 16.25
N GLN A 3 -16.68 -9.15 14.95
CA GLN A 3 -15.42 -9.03 14.22
C GLN A 3 -15.67 -8.49 12.80
N PHE A 4 -14.63 -8.03 12.12
CA PHE A 4 -14.74 -7.37 10.81
C PHE A 4 -15.45 -8.20 9.74
N PRO A 5 -15.20 -9.51 9.57
CA PRO A 5 -15.89 -10.31 8.55
C PRO A 5 -17.41 -10.33 8.70
N ASP A 6 -17.94 -10.14 9.92
CA ASP A 6 -19.38 -10.14 10.17
C ASP A 6 -20.12 -9.02 9.40
N ILE A 7 -19.41 -7.97 8.99
CA ILE A 7 -19.99 -6.87 8.18
C ILE A 7 -20.53 -7.41 6.86
N TYR A 8 -19.85 -8.37 6.25
CA TYR A 8 -20.23 -8.94 4.95
C TYR A 8 -21.48 -9.83 5.02
N HIS A 9 -21.87 -10.26 6.23
CA HIS A 9 -23.09 -11.00 6.53
C HIS A 9 -24.23 -10.12 7.05
N LEU A 10 -23.99 -8.81 7.21
CA LEU A 10 -25.00 -7.87 7.70
C LEU A 10 -26.30 -7.85 6.85
N PRO A 11 -26.25 -8.00 5.51
CA PRO A 11 -27.44 -8.05 4.67
C PRO A 11 -28.44 -9.16 5.06
N GLU A 12 -27.97 -10.27 5.62
CA GLU A 12 -28.82 -11.39 6.11
C GLU A 12 -29.75 -10.96 7.28
N HIS A 13 -29.48 -9.80 7.90
CA HIS A 13 -30.21 -9.27 9.03
C HIS A 13 -30.99 -7.98 8.71
N PHE A 14 -31.08 -7.59 7.45
CA PHE A 14 -31.71 -6.32 7.06
C PHE A 14 -33.21 -6.27 7.37
N ASP A 15 -33.92 -7.39 7.40
CA ASP A 15 -35.32 -7.46 7.85
C ASP A 15 -35.49 -6.93 9.29
N LYS A 16 -34.53 -7.27 10.16
CA LYS A 16 -34.52 -6.79 11.54
C LYS A 16 -34.03 -5.35 11.64
N ILE A 17 -33.03 -4.99 10.86
CA ILE A 17 -32.43 -3.66 10.89
C ILE A 17 -33.41 -2.62 10.36
N SER A 18 -34.14 -2.91 9.29
CA SER A 18 -35.12 -1.99 8.68
C SER A 18 -36.30 -1.68 9.61
N SER A 19 -36.58 -2.56 10.58
CA SER A 19 -37.61 -2.35 11.61
C SER A 19 -37.14 -1.51 12.79
N MET A 20 -35.84 -1.20 12.88
CA MET A 20 -35.32 -0.34 13.97
C MET A 20 -35.54 1.14 13.67
N GLU A 21 -35.76 1.92 14.71
CA GLU A 21 -35.90 3.36 14.62
C GLU A 21 -34.65 3.99 13.97
N GLY A 22 -34.85 4.82 12.96
CA GLY A 22 -33.76 5.46 12.18
C GLY A 22 -33.20 4.63 11.03
N PHE A 23 -33.64 3.37 10.85
CA PHE A 23 -33.23 2.50 9.75
C PHE A 23 -34.43 2.11 8.89
N GLY A 24 -34.51 2.63 7.68
CA GLY A 24 -35.51 2.22 6.68
C GLY A 24 -34.89 1.43 5.53
N GLU A 25 -35.72 0.98 4.59
CA GLU A 25 -35.30 0.23 3.42
C GLU A 25 -34.16 0.91 2.65
N LYS A 26 -34.26 2.24 2.47
CA LYS A 26 -33.22 3.03 1.78
C LYS A 26 -31.87 2.97 2.50
N SER A 27 -31.87 2.98 3.83
CA SER A 27 -30.63 2.86 4.61
C SER A 27 -30.01 1.48 4.46
N CYS A 28 -30.82 0.42 4.46
CA CYS A 28 -30.37 -0.95 4.23
C CYS A 28 -29.80 -1.13 2.81
N MET A 29 -30.46 -0.58 1.79
CA MET A 29 -29.95 -0.60 0.40
C MET A 29 -28.60 0.12 0.27
N ASN A 30 -28.46 1.29 0.90
CA ASN A 30 -27.19 2.03 0.88
C ASN A 30 -26.08 1.26 1.61
N MET A 31 -26.38 0.63 2.75
CA MET A 31 -25.42 -0.22 3.47
C MET A 31 -25.00 -1.41 2.60
N GLN A 32 -25.95 -2.09 1.97
CA GLN A 32 -25.65 -3.21 1.08
C GLN A 32 -24.72 -2.78 -0.05
N ALA A 33 -25.05 -1.68 -0.74
CA ALA A 33 -24.21 -1.17 -1.82
C ALA A 33 -22.79 -0.81 -1.34
N ALA A 34 -22.66 -0.23 -0.13
CA ALA A 34 -21.36 0.09 0.46
C ALA A 34 -20.56 -1.17 0.83
N ILE A 35 -21.22 -2.19 1.40
CA ILE A 35 -20.63 -3.48 1.73
C ILE A 35 -20.12 -4.17 0.46
N GLU A 36 -20.94 -4.29 -0.57
CA GLU A 36 -20.54 -4.92 -1.84
C GLU A 36 -19.39 -4.17 -2.49
N LYS A 37 -19.43 -2.84 -2.51
CA LYS A 37 -18.31 -2.03 -3.02
C LYS A 37 -17.01 -2.27 -2.23
N SER A 38 -17.09 -2.50 -0.92
CA SER A 38 -15.92 -2.71 -0.07
C SER A 38 -15.27 -4.09 -0.23
N ARG A 39 -15.95 -5.03 -0.90
CA ARG A 39 -15.36 -6.36 -1.19
C ARG A 39 -14.18 -6.26 -2.14
N HIS A 40 -14.25 -5.35 -3.11
CA HIS A 40 -13.16 -5.11 -4.04
C HIS A 40 -12.11 -4.19 -3.39
N VAL A 41 -10.92 -4.73 -3.13
CA VAL A 41 -9.90 -4.01 -2.36
C VAL A 41 -8.50 -4.15 -2.95
N HIS A 42 -7.81 -3.03 -3.01
CA HIS A 42 -6.38 -3.04 -3.35
C HIS A 42 -5.56 -3.61 -2.17
N PRO A 43 -4.61 -4.54 -2.40
CA PRO A 43 -3.91 -5.27 -1.35
C PRO A 43 -3.16 -4.37 -0.36
N VAL A 44 -2.61 -3.25 -0.79
CA VAL A 44 -1.94 -2.28 0.10
C VAL A 44 -2.92 -1.69 1.13
N ASN A 45 -4.15 -1.39 0.70
CA ASN A 45 -5.18 -0.86 1.58
C ASN A 45 -5.64 -1.91 2.59
N LEU A 46 -5.73 -3.17 2.15
CA LEU A 46 -6.05 -4.28 3.04
C LEU A 46 -4.97 -4.48 4.11
N ILE A 47 -3.69 -4.55 3.73
CA ILE A 47 -2.58 -4.68 4.68
C ILE A 47 -2.59 -3.52 5.69
N PHE A 48 -2.83 -2.29 5.23
CA PHE A 48 -2.95 -1.13 6.11
C PHE A 48 -4.13 -1.24 7.08
N ALA A 49 -5.29 -1.71 6.59
CA ALA A 49 -6.51 -1.88 7.39
C ALA A 49 -6.41 -2.96 8.48
N LEU A 50 -5.47 -3.92 8.34
CA LEU A 50 -5.19 -4.92 9.39
C LEU A 50 -4.60 -4.30 10.66
N CYS A 51 -4.16 -3.05 10.62
CA CYS A 51 -3.58 -2.32 11.76
C CYS A 51 -2.42 -3.07 12.44
N ILE A 52 -1.59 -3.76 11.64
CA ILE A 52 -0.39 -4.43 12.15
C ILE A 52 0.58 -3.34 12.64
N PRO A 53 1.08 -3.41 13.90
CA PRO A 53 2.01 -2.41 14.41
C PRO A 53 3.23 -2.23 13.49
N LEU A 54 3.70 -1.01 13.31
CA LEU A 54 4.84 -0.62 12.45
C LEU A 54 4.60 -0.80 10.94
N ILE A 55 3.46 -1.32 10.50
CA ILE A 55 3.14 -1.55 9.10
C ILE A 55 2.12 -0.50 8.62
N GLY A 56 2.64 0.55 8.02
CA GLY A 56 1.87 1.59 7.34
C GLY A 56 1.77 1.33 5.84
N THR A 57 1.19 2.27 5.10
CA THR A 57 1.00 2.19 3.65
C THR A 57 2.32 2.02 2.88
N ASP A 58 3.42 2.64 3.32
CA ASP A 58 4.73 2.49 2.68
C ASP A 58 5.27 1.06 2.80
N ALA A 59 5.22 0.47 4.00
CA ALA A 59 5.60 -0.92 4.21
C ALA A 59 4.69 -1.87 3.43
N GLY A 60 3.38 -1.63 3.43
CA GLY A 60 2.42 -2.40 2.65
C GLY A 60 2.71 -2.38 1.15
N LYS A 61 3.04 -1.21 0.59
CA LYS A 61 3.45 -1.08 -0.82
C LYS A 61 4.70 -1.91 -1.14
N LYS A 62 5.72 -1.84 -0.30
CA LYS A 62 6.97 -2.59 -0.49
C LYS A 62 6.73 -4.10 -0.46
N ILE A 63 5.91 -4.58 0.47
CA ILE A 63 5.55 -5.99 0.57
C ILE A 63 4.78 -6.42 -0.68
N VAL A 64 3.73 -5.69 -1.06
CA VAL A 64 2.91 -6.04 -2.24
C VAL A 64 3.73 -6.02 -3.52
N ASN A 65 4.61 -5.05 -3.70
CA ASN A 65 5.46 -4.95 -4.89
C ASN A 65 6.51 -6.08 -4.95
N ALA A 66 7.00 -6.55 -3.80
CA ALA A 66 8.02 -7.59 -3.76
C ALA A 66 7.45 -9.00 -3.91
N ILE A 67 6.34 -9.31 -3.25
CA ILE A 67 5.83 -10.68 -3.14
C ILE A 67 4.32 -10.82 -3.40
N GLY A 68 3.62 -9.75 -3.72
CA GLY A 68 2.16 -9.74 -3.87
C GLY A 68 1.43 -9.98 -2.55
N PHE A 69 0.09 -9.99 -2.62
CA PHE A 69 -0.72 -10.30 -1.45
C PHE A 69 -0.66 -11.79 -1.08
N ASP A 70 -0.65 -12.67 -2.07
CA ASP A 70 -0.56 -14.11 -1.84
C ASP A 70 0.74 -14.47 -1.11
N GLY A 71 1.87 -13.92 -1.55
CA GLY A 71 3.16 -14.11 -0.88
C GLY A 71 3.19 -13.55 0.55
N PHE A 72 2.51 -12.43 0.82
CA PHE A 72 2.34 -11.90 2.17
C PHE A 72 1.55 -12.85 3.07
N ALA A 73 0.39 -13.33 2.59
CA ALA A 73 -0.44 -14.27 3.33
C ALA A 73 0.29 -15.61 3.59
N ASP A 74 0.98 -16.13 2.58
CA ASP A 74 1.71 -17.40 2.70
C ASP A 74 2.88 -17.30 3.68
N ARG A 75 3.64 -16.19 3.67
CA ARG A 75 4.71 -15.97 4.65
C ARG A 75 4.18 -15.90 6.09
N MET A 76 3.04 -15.24 6.29
CA MET A 76 2.41 -15.22 7.63
C MET A 76 2.02 -16.61 8.09
N ARG A 77 1.37 -17.42 7.22
CA ARG A 77 0.94 -18.79 7.53
C ARG A 77 2.10 -19.73 7.85
N ASN A 78 3.20 -19.57 7.13
CA ASN A 78 4.39 -20.40 7.24
C ASN A 78 5.43 -19.84 8.23
N ALA A 79 5.13 -18.75 8.93
CA ALA A 79 6.05 -18.02 9.82
C ALA A 79 7.40 -17.68 9.13
N THR A 80 7.36 -17.41 7.82
CA THR A 80 8.52 -16.99 7.04
C THR A 80 8.73 -15.49 7.23
N ASP A 81 9.96 -15.06 7.47
CA ASP A 81 10.28 -13.66 7.69
C ASP A 81 10.19 -12.82 6.40
N PHE A 82 10.29 -11.49 6.57
CA PHE A 82 10.16 -10.50 5.51
C PHE A 82 11.41 -9.63 5.37
N VAL A 83 12.54 -10.02 5.98
CA VAL A 83 13.75 -9.18 6.04
C VAL A 83 14.47 -9.04 4.70
N ASP A 84 14.19 -9.89 3.75
CA ASP A 84 14.67 -9.82 2.37
C ASP A 84 14.00 -8.70 1.55
N ILE A 85 12.88 -8.15 2.05
CA ILE A 85 12.18 -7.04 1.39
C ILE A 85 12.82 -5.70 1.81
N ASP A 86 13.24 -4.90 0.85
CA ASP A 86 13.85 -3.60 1.12
C ASP A 86 12.96 -2.71 1.99
N GLY A 87 13.51 -2.22 3.10
CA GLY A 87 12.81 -1.39 4.09
C GLY A 87 11.88 -2.14 5.05
N ILE A 88 11.90 -3.49 5.03
CA ILE A 88 11.29 -4.34 6.04
C ILE A 88 12.40 -4.99 6.88
N GLY A 89 12.79 -4.32 7.95
CA GLY A 89 13.78 -4.86 8.89
C GLY A 89 13.17 -5.84 9.88
N LYS A 90 14.02 -6.40 10.76
CA LYS A 90 13.63 -7.41 11.76
C LYS A 90 12.44 -7.01 12.64
N GLU A 91 12.35 -5.73 13.03
CA GLU A 91 11.26 -5.24 13.89
C GLU A 91 9.90 -5.31 13.16
N LYS A 92 9.84 -4.84 11.91
CA LYS A 92 8.60 -4.91 11.12
C LYS A 92 8.22 -6.33 10.78
N SER A 93 9.21 -7.15 10.40
CA SER A 93 9.00 -8.57 10.13
C SER A 93 8.48 -9.30 11.37
N GLY A 94 9.10 -9.10 12.53
CA GLY A 94 8.64 -9.63 13.80
C GLY A 94 7.22 -9.22 14.14
N SER A 95 6.88 -7.93 13.95
CA SER A 95 5.54 -7.41 14.20
C SER A 95 4.46 -8.09 13.33
N ILE A 96 4.75 -8.36 12.06
CA ILE A 96 3.83 -9.09 11.17
C ILE A 96 3.59 -10.51 11.69
N LEU A 97 4.66 -11.23 12.00
CA LEU A 97 4.58 -12.62 12.45
C LEU A 97 3.91 -12.75 13.83
N GLU A 98 4.23 -11.87 14.77
CA GLU A 98 3.58 -11.83 16.09
C GLU A 98 2.09 -11.51 15.99
N TRP A 99 1.72 -10.56 15.08
CA TRP A 99 0.34 -10.23 14.86
C TRP A 99 -0.47 -11.44 14.35
N TYR A 100 0.08 -12.18 13.39
CA TYR A 100 -0.58 -13.37 12.84
C TYR A 100 -0.53 -14.57 13.79
N ALA A 101 0.50 -14.69 14.63
CA ALA A 101 0.60 -15.74 15.67
C ALA A 101 -0.50 -15.64 16.73
N ASN A 102 -1.15 -14.47 16.87
CA ASN A 102 -2.32 -14.32 17.73
C ASN A 102 -3.53 -15.04 17.10
N PRO A 103 -4.10 -16.08 17.77
CA PRO A 103 -5.19 -16.88 17.19
C PRO A 103 -6.43 -16.08 16.79
N LYS A 104 -6.72 -14.95 17.48
CA LYS A 104 -7.83 -14.08 17.14
C LYS A 104 -7.58 -13.33 15.84
N ASN A 105 -6.36 -12.85 15.63
CA ASN A 105 -5.98 -12.11 14.43
C ASN A 105 -5.92 -13.03 13.22
N SER A 106 -5.28 -14.20 13.34
CA SER A 106 -5.22 -15.17 12.24
C SER A 106 -6.60 -15.69 11.85
N ALA A 107 -7.46 -16.04 12.81
CA ALA A 107 -8.83 -16.45 12.52
C ALA A 107 -9.63 -15.34 11.82
N MET A 108 -9.52 -14.09 12.29
CA MET A 108 -10.16 -12.92 11.68
C MET A 108 -9.62 -12.68 10.28
N PHE A 109 -8.30 -12.74 10.07
CA PHE A 109 -7.68 -12.58 8.77
C PHE A 109 -8.16 -13.62 7.76
N GLU A 110 -8.12 -14.92 8.12
CA GLU A 110 -8.55 -16.01 7.24
C GLU A 110 -10.06 -15.95 6.93
N ALA A 111 -10.90 -15.46 7.85
CA ALA A 111 -12.30 -15.22 7.58
C ALA A 111 -12.51 -14.00 6.65
N LEU A 112 -11.76 -12.91 6.88
CA LEU A 112 -11.88 -11.67 6.13
C LEU A 112 -11.49 -11.85 4.65
N ILE A 113 -10.38 -12.51 4.36
CA ILE A 113 -9.90 -12.68 2.98
C ILE A 113 -10.83 -13.54 2.12
N LYS A 114 -11.70 -14.37 2.72
CA LYS A 114 -12.73 -15.15 1.99
C LYS A 114 -13.88 -14.27 1.50
N GLU A 115 -14.12 -13.15 2.16
CA GLU A 115 -15.18 -12.21 1.82
C GLU A 115 -14.76 -11.17 0.77
N LEU A 116 -13.45 -11.07 0.49
CA LEU A 116 -12.88 -10.00 -0.32
C LEU A 116 -12.46 -10.49 -1.71
N ASP A 117 -12.69 -9.63 -2.69
CA ASP A 117 -12.09 -9.70 -4.02
C ASP A 117 -10.84 -8.81 -4.01
N ILE A 118 -9.69 -9.44 -3.79
CA ILE A 118 -8.42 -8.75 -3.66
C ILE A 118 -7.80 -8.58 -5.04
N GLU A 119 -7.55 -7.33 -5.44
CA GLU A 119 -6.92 -7.00 -6.72
C GLU A 119 -5.58 -7.74 -6.88
N LYS A 120 -5.40 -8.39 -8.02
CA LYS A 120 -4.09 -8.93 -8.39
C LYS A 120 -3.23 -7.78 -8.88
N VAL A 121 -2.16 -7.53 -8.15
CA VAL A 121 -1.13 -6.58 -8.55
C VAL A 121 -0.02 -7.36 -9.24
N ASP A 122 0.32 -6.97 -10.47
CA ASP A 122 1.47 -7.55 -11.15
C ASP A 122 2.72 -7.25 -10.32
N ILE A 123 3.37 -8.31 -9.87
CA ILE A 123 4.69 -8.20 -9.23
C ILE A 123 5.64 -7.78 -10.34
N LYS A 124 5.90 -6.48 -10.43
CA LYS A 124 6.90 -5.98 -11.37
C LYS A 124 8.25 -6.46 -10.86
N ASP A 125 8.92 -7.24 -11.67
CA ASP A 125 10.32 -7.57 -11.40
C ASP A 125 11.11 -6.26 -11.40
N MET A 126 11.34 -5.71 -10.19
CA MET A 126 12.05 -4.44 -10.01
C MET A 126 13.50 -4.53 -10.50
N SER A 127 14.00 -5.74 -10.79
CA SER A 127 15.31 -5.97 -11.38
C SER A 127 15.36 -5.60 -12.87
N GLU A 128 14.20 -5.58 -13.56
CA GLU A 128 14.09 -5.26 -14.99
C GLU A 128 13.62 -3.83 -15.28
N GLY A 129 13.26 -3.04 -14.27
CA GLY A 129 12.87 -1.64 -14.46
C GLY A 129 14.02 -0.80 -15.02
N SER A 130 13.75 0.02 -16.04
CA SER A 130 14.76 0.88 -16.70
C SER A 130 15.42 1.88 -15.75
N LEU A 131 14.83 2.13 -14.57
CA LEU A 131 15.30 3.08 -13.56
C LEU A 131 15.82 2.39 -12.29
N ASN A 132 16.01 1.08 -12.33
CA ASN A 132 16.46 0.32 -11.16
C ASN A 132 17.79 0.85 -10.60
N GLY A 133 17.82 1.04 -9.27
CA GLY A 133 18.97 1.56 -8.54
C GLY A 133 19.23 3.05 -8.72
N LYS A 134 18.45 3.77 -9.54
CA LYS A 134 18.59 5.21 -9.77
C LYS A 134 17.83 6.04 -8.75
N THR A 135 18.47 7.11 -8.28
CA THR A 135 17.88 8.05 -7.32
C THR A 135 17.57 9.37 -8.00
N PHE A 136 16.32 9.79 -7.90
CA PHE A 136 15.77 11.00 -8.49
C PHE A 136 15.45 12.04 -7.42
N VAL A 137 15.65 13.30 -7.75
CA VAL A 137 15.14 14.44 -6.98
C VAL A 137 14.31 15.30 -7.91
N ILE A 138 13.14 15.77 -7.44
CA ILE A 138 12.26 16.63 -8.23
C ILE A 138 12.38 18.07 -7.72
N THR A 139 12.51 19.02 -8.65
CA THR A 139 12.39 20.45 -8.36
C THR A 139 11.56 21.10 -9.47
N GLY A 140 10.69 22.06 -9.14
CA GLY A 140 9.74 22.61 -10.11
C GLY A 140 8.56 21.68 -10.38
N ASP A 141 7.82 21.95 -11.46
CA ASP A 141 6.68 21.15 -11.90
C ASP A 141 7.13 19.99 -12.80
N VAL A 142 6.28 19.01 -12.99
CA VAL A 142 6.48 17.88 -13.91
C VAL A 142 5.41 18.00 -15.01
N HIS A 143 5.83 18.24 -16.25
CA HIS A 143 4.89 18.57 -17.34
C HIS A 143 4.22 17.34 -17.94
N ASP A 144 4.91 16.19 -17.97
CA ASP A 144 4.40 14.96 -18.56
C ASP A 144 3.58 14.10 -17.57
N PHE A 145 3.36 14.59 -16.36
CA PHE A 145 2.61 13.93 -15.30
C PHE A 145 1.65 14.93 -14.65
N ALA A 146 0.49 14.48 -14.20
CA ALA A 146 -0.51 15.34 -13.57
C ALA A 146 0.01 16.05 -12.29
N ASN A 147 0.97 15.43 -11.59
CA ASN A 147 1.62 15.99 -10.41
C ASN A 147 2.89 15.21 -10.03
N ARG A 148 3.64 15.75 -9.05
CA ARG A 148 4.87 15.11 -8.53
C ARG A 148 4.64 13.73 -7.92
N SER A 149 3.46 13.46 -7.37
CA SER A 149 3.14 12.17 -6.75
C SER A 149 2.98 11.08 -7.82
N GLU A 150 2.39 11.41 -8.95
CA GLU A 150 2.27 10.52 -10.09
C GLU A 150 3.64 10.20 -10.71
N PHE A 151 4.47 11.22 -10.92
CA PHE A 151 5.86 11.02 -11.36
C PHE A 151 6.64 10.13 -10.39
N LYS A 152 6.51 10.39 -9.08
CA LYS A 152 7.13 9.57 -8.05
C LYS A 152 6.68 8.11 -8.16
N ALA A 153 5.37 7.87 -8.28
CA ALA A 153 4.81 6.54 -8.44
C ALA A 153 5.34 5.84 -9.71
N TYR A 154 5.48 6.58 -10.82
CA TYR A 154 6.07 6.06 -12.04
C TYR A 154 7.54 5.65 -11.84
N VAL A 155 8.39 6.53 -11.29
CA VAL A 155 9.80 6.22 -11.03
C VAL A 155 9.95 5.00 -10.12
N GLU A 156 9.17 4.94 -9.04
CA GLU A 156 9.17 3.82 -8.10
C GLU A 156 8.67 2.53 -8.77
N SER A 157 7.71 2.61 -9.69
CA SER A 157 7.24 1.45 -10.46
C SER A 157 8.29 0.89 -11.43
N GLN A 158 9.29 1.68 -11.78
CA GLN A 158 10.41 1.28 -12.65
C GLN A 158 11.68 0.94 -11.85
N GLY A 159 11.57 0.72 -10.54
CA GLY A 159 12.68 0.35 -9.67
C GLY A 159 13.56 1.53 -9.21
N GLY A 160 13.22 2.76 -9.59
CA GLY A 160 13.91 3.96 -9.16
C GLY A 160 13.46 4.44 -7.77
N LYS A 161 14.19 5.38 -7.20
CA LYS A 161 13.91 6.00 -5.90
C LYS A 161 13.78 7.51 -6.04
N VAL A 162 12.74 8.10 -5.44
CA VAL A 162 12.59 9.58 -5.40
C VAL A 162 12.85 10.09 -4.00
N THR A 163 13.77 11.06 -3.87
CA THR A 163 14.15 11.69 -2.59
C THR A 163 13.87 13.18 -2.59
N GLY A 164 13.74 13.75 -1.39
CA GLY A 164 13.41 15.19 -1.23
C GLY A 164 14.59 16.14 -1.42
N SER A 165 15.84 15.66 -1.31
CA SER A 165 17.03 16.49 -1.32
C SER A 165 18.15 15.92 -2.18
N VAL A 166 18.92 16.79 -2.83
CA VAL A 166 20.09 16.41 -3.63
C VAL A 166 21.26 16.01 -2.72
N SER A 167 21.91 14.91 -3.05
CA SER A 167 23.10 14.38 -2.37
C SER A 167 24.03 13.71 -3.38
N LYS A 168 25.21 13.28 -2.94
CA LYS A 168 26.17 12.50 -3.79
C LYS A 168 25.57 11.16 -4.30
N LYS A 169 24.42 10.72 -3.76
CA LYS A 169 23.71 9.50 -4.20
C LYS A 169 22.56 9.82 -5.16
N THR A 170 22.40 11.08 -5.59
CA THR A 170 21.37 11.50 -6.53
C THR A 170 21.90 11.30 -7.95
N ASP A 171 21.26 10.47 -8.75
CA ASP A 171 21.62 10.24 -10.16
C ASP A 171 20.97 11.30 -11.07
N TYR A 172 19.76 11.72 -10.77
CA TYR A 172 19.02 12.65 -11.63
C TYR A 172 18.28 13.73 -10.82
N LEU A 173 18.46 14.98 -11.24
CA LEU A 173 17.63 16.08 -10.84
C LEU A 173 16.62 16.39 -11.94
N VAL A 174 15.34 16.08 -11.70
CA VAL A 174 14.24 16.38 -12.63
C VAL A 174 13.82 17.84 -12.43
N ASN A 175 14.02 18.63 -13.48
CA ASN A 175 13.75 20.07 -13.46
C ASN A 175 13.35 20.53 -14.88
N ASN A 176 12.27 21.29 -14.99
CA ASN A 176 11.82 21.86 -16.27
C ASN A 176 12.54 23.15 -16.63
N ASP A 177 13.28 23.74 -15.69
CA ASP A 177 14.05 24.97 -15.90
C ASP A 177 15.51 24.76 -15.50
N THR A 178 16.37 24.53 -16.49
CA THR A 178 17.81 24.31 -16.30
C THR A 178 18.54 25.55 -15.76
N GLU A 179 17.96 26.76 -15.96
CA GLU A 179 18.50 28.03 -15.45
C GLU A 179 17.99 28.37 -14.03
N SER A 180 17.16 27.52 -13.47
CA SER A 180 16.61 27.71 -12.12
C SER A 180 17.69 27.93 -11.06
N THR A 181 17.52 28.95 -10.26
CA THR A 181 18.39 29.29 -9.13
C THR A 181 17.99 28.59 -7.82
N SER A 182 17.12 27.56 -7.90
CA SER A 182 16.67 26.80 -6.72
C SER A 182 17.85 26.19 -5.98
N SER A 183 17.71 26.03 -4.66
CA SER A 183 18.75 25.42 -3.81
C SER A 183 19.12 24.00 -4.28
N LYS A 184 18.14 23.26 -4.83
CA LYS A 184 18.37 21.91 -5.39
C LYS A 184 19.23 21.98 -6.66
N ASN A 185 18.95 22.94 -7.55
CA ASN A 185 19.73 23.15 -8.78
C ASN A 185 21.18 23.57 -8.48
N LYS A 186 21.36 24.53 -7.55
CA LYS A 186 22.69 24.95 -7.12
C LYS A 186 23.49 23.76 -6.56
N LYS A 187 22.87 23.00 -5.66
CA LYS A 187 23.50 21.83 -5.06
C LYS A 187 23.80 20.71 -6.04
N ALA A 188 22.96 20.51 -7.05
CA ALA A 188 23.24 19.55 -8.12
C ALA A 188 24.45 19.96 -8.95
N LYS A 189 24.54 21.25 -9.33
CA LYS A 189 25.70 21.82 -10.06
C LYS A 189 27.01 21.75 -9.25
N GLU A 190 26.94 21.85 -7.92
CA GLU A 190 28.10 21.71 -7.03
C GLU A 190 28.61 20.26 -6.90
N LEU A 191 27.73 19.30 -7.07
CA LEU A 191 28.06 17.88 -6.89
C LEU A 191 28.41 17.14 -8.19
N GLY A 192 28.21 17.80 -9.34
CA GLY A 192 28.47 17.27 -10.69
C GLY A 192 27.28 16.55 -11.23
#